data_d014d3bbc04269a253b62a9ee75b12b3
#
_entry.id   d014d3bbc04269a253b62a9ee75b12b3
#
_cell.length_a   1.000
_cell.length_b   1.000
_cell.length_c   1.000
_cell.angle_alpha   90.00
_cell.angle_beta   90.00
_cell.angle_gamma   90.00
#
_symmetry.space_group_name_H-M   'P 1'
#
loop_
_entity.id
_entity.type
_entity.pdbx_description
1 polymer ?
#
loop_
_entity_poly.entity_id
_entity_poly.type
_entity_poly.pdbx_seq_one_letter_code
_entity_poly.pdbx_strand_id
1 'polypeptide(L)'
;MKKHKLSCASAFLALLALCGSCSESDGPGNLEPTLWMDAPTTMTRTTAVLHGHVAHAAHSDLPSLTFRVSEDKMAAADGTADGIQQTFTSPVLTVEGDSVSWTVSGLTAGRRYTCVLQGRHGEAELQSNAVSFATLPNSRPALTAPVLLSCGPTSAILAYTVTDTGGEAVTATGVYCVNGATGQTTTLTVDPDSAVQHRARLCAGPLSQNTSYRFVAFAENSVGRTESAPLVFTTGSTVMLNAPGDLSLLMSSDLYSHTRLAFSGKMNGDDLRCLRRMMGRDEDGTPTAGQLTDVDLTEVTIVAGGGSYGSGRYAVADVVGYSLFADCDRLTRLLLPASATTLEKDALQGCSALRELTIPASASSVTPSSGCTSLTAIWVSGANDHYASIDGVLFDKAATRLVWFPMGKTGDYTLPSTVTAVGDYAFQQCHVTRFVLPSTLTTLGRAAFFGSRVEEVVMPEALRLVPTATFQQCTHLATVRLGTATELVSDYAFDGCPLADLYVAATLPPVCTAAAFSTTG
;
A
#
# COMPACT_ATOMS: atom_id res chain seq x y z
N MET A 1 -37.65 12.58 -19.68
CA MET A 1 -38.59 13.11 -18.70
C MET A 1 -37.83 13.69 -17.53
N LYS A 2 -38.20 14.87 -17.10
CA LYS A 2 -37.46 15.89 -16.35
C LYS A 2 -36.96 15.47 -14.97
N LYS A 3 -35.67 15.77 -14.73
CA LYS A 3 -35.05 15.79 -13.40
C LYS A 3 -35.51 17.02 -12.63
N HIS A 4 -36.03 16.86 -11.44
CA HIS A 4 -36.20 17.95 -10.49
C HIS A 4 -35.09 17.89 -9.44
N LYS A 5 -34.19 18.88 -9.48
CA LYS A 5 -33.34 19.28 -8.36
C LYS A 5 -34.20 20.12 -7.43
N LEU A 6 -34.33 19.73 -6.16
CA LEU A 6 -34.78 20.64 -5.12
C LEU A 6 -33.57 21.23 -4.41
N SER A 7 -33.43 22.52 -4.57
CA SER A 7 -32.52 23.38 -3.82
C SER A 7 -33.25 23.79 -2.51
N CYS A 8 -32.67 23.45 -1.37
CA CYS A 8 -33.06 24.04 -0.07
C CYS A 8 -32.13 25.24 0.21
N ALA A 9 -32.52 26.36 -0.35
CA ALA A 9 -32.09 27.67 0.15
C ALA A 9 -33.36 28.43 0.40
N SER A 10 -33.57 28.81 1.64
CA SER A 10 -34.52 29.88 2.06
C SER A 10 -35.31 29.49 3.34
N ALA A 11 -34.75 29.82 4.47
CA ALA A 11 -35.51 30.12 5.66
C ALA A 11 -34.65 30.96 6.63
N PHE A 12 -34.33 32.17 6.23
CA PHE A 12 -33.82 33.20 7.13
C PHE A 12 -34.36 34.54 6.66
N LEU A 13 -35.65 34.78 6.95
CA LEU A 13 -36.22 36.12 6.94
C LEU A 13 -37.51 36.08 7.72
N ALA A 14 -37.45 36.38 9.01
CA ALA A 14 -38.54 37.00 9.77
C ALA A 14 -38.16 37.06 11.26
N LEU A 15 -37.50 38.14 11.67
CA LEU A 15 -37.75 38.76 12.98
C LEU A 15 -37.05 40.14 13.02
N LEU A 16 -37.63 41.11 12.36
CA LEU A 16 -37.28 42.52 12.53
C LEU A 16 -38.58 43.34 12.39
N ALA A 17 -39.28 43.48 13.47
CA ALA A 17 -40.19 44.61 13.68
C ALA A 17 -40.66 44.58 15.13
N LEU A 18 -40.04 45.44 15.93
CA LEU A 18 -40.68 46.14 17.05
C LEU A 18 -39.59 46.80 17.92
N CYS A 19 -39.18 47.97 17.56
CA CYS A 19 -38.72 48.94 18.53
C CYS A 19 -38.94 50.33 17.92
N GLY A 20 -39.92 51.03 18.48
CA GLY A 20 -40.14 52.41 18.19
C GLY A 20 -39.30 53.32 19.08
N SER A 21 -39.17 54.55 18.59
CA SER A 21 -38.63 55.75 19.18
C SER A 21 -37.11 55.82 19.39
N CYS A 22 -36.45 56.42 18.40
CA CYS A 22 -35.11 56.98 18.52
C CYS A 22 -35.16 58.38 19.12
N SER A 23 -34.28 58.64 20.05
CA SER A 23 -33.68 59.96 20.26
C SER A 23 -32.26 59.91 19.69
N GLU A 24 -31.98 60.82 18.79
CA GLU A 24 -30.65 60.99 18.21
C GLU A 24 -29.64 61.44 19.25
N SER A 25 -28.57 60.63 19.46
CA SER A 25 -27.22 61.06 19.75
C SER A 25 -26.40 59.89 20.32
N ASP A 26 -25.86 59.04 19.47
CA ASP A 26 -24.64 58.30 19.83
C ASP A 26 -23.92 57.96 18.53
N GLY A 27 -22.59 58.19 18.53
CA GLY A 27 -21.69 57.82 17.46
C GLY A 27 -21.69 56.31 17.17
N PRO A 28 -20.90 55.77 16.26
CA PRO A 28 -20.99 54.36 15.85
C PRO A 28 -20.86 53.49 17.09
N GLY A 29 -22.02 53.02 17.58
CA GLY A 29 -22.11 52.22 18.79
C GLY A 29 -21.23 51.01 18.68
N ASN A 30 -20.35 50.83 19.65
CA ASN A 30 -19.61 49.62 19.86
C ASN A 30 -20.62 48.46 20.03
N LEU A 31 -20.92 47.76 18.93
CA LEU A 31 -21.73 46.57 19.00
C LEU A 31 -20.96 45.52 19.81
N GLU A 32 -21.53 45.01 20.88
CA GLU A 32 -20.89 43.96 21.67
C GLU A 32 -20.63 42.71 20.81
N PRO A 33 -19.50 42.07 21.00
CA PRO A 33 -19.19 40.82 20.31
C PRO A 33 -20.23 39.76 20.54
N THR A 34 -20.63 39.07 19.47
CA THR A 34 -21.58 37.96 19.58
C THR A 34 -20.96 36.69 19.01
N LEU A 35 -21.21 35.57 19.70
CA LEU A 35 -20.72 34.25 19.32
C LEU A 35 -21.90 33.35 18.95
N TRP A 36 -21.73 32.53 17.88
CA TRP A 36 -22.68 31.45 17.60
C TRP A 36 -21.98 30.24 17.02
N MET A 37 -22.64 29.09 17.11
CA MET A 37 -22.13 27.81 16.59
C MET A 37 -23.05 27.22 15.55
N ASP A 38 -22.44 26.62 14.53
CA ASP A 38 -23.10 25.74 13.57
C ASP A 38 -23.10 24.29 14.06
N ALA A 39 -23.94 23.47 13.43
CA ALA A 39 -23.88 22.03 13.63
C ALA A 39 -22.53 21.48 13.11
N PRO A 40 -21.91 20.51 13.80
CA PRO A 40 -20.69 19.88 13.34
C PRO A 40 -20.86 19.26 11.95
N THR A 41 -19.86 19.45 11.07
CA THR A 41 -19.98 19.02 9.67
C THR A 41 -19.42 17.62 9.41
N THR A 42 -18.42 17.19 10.19
CA THR A 42 -17.80 15.87 10.06
C THR A 42 -17.71 15.22 11.44
N MET A 43 -18.33 14.06 11.56
CA MET A 43 -18.34 13.29 12.80
C MET A 43 -17.87 11.87 12.53
N THR A 44 -16.97 11.40 13.39
CA THR A 44 -16.52 10.00 13.43
C THR A 44 -16.92 9.35 14.75
N ARG A 45 -16.35 8.23 15.09
CA ARG A 45 -16.53 7.58 16.40
C ARG A 45 -15.83 8.33 17.53
N THR A 46 -14.75 9.04 17.22
CA THR A 46 -13.85 9.65 18.23
C THR A 46 -13.51 11.10 17.96
N THR A 47 -14.03 11.69 16.87
CA THR A 47 -13.75 13.08 16.49
C THR A 47 -14.99 13.80 15.99
N ALA A 48 -15.00 15.14 16.10
CA ALA A 48 -15.96 16.00 15.43
C ALA A 48 -15.29 17.31 14.99
N VAL A 49 -15.67 17.85 13.83
CA VAL A 49 -15.23 19.16 13.36
C VAL A 49 -16.30 20.19 13.74
N LEU A 50 -15.91 21.12 14.60
CA LEU A 50 -16.75 22.17 15.14
C LEU A 50 -16.48 23.47 14.39
N HIS A 51 -17.54 24.22 14.14
CA HIS A 51 -17.48 25.53 13.50
C HIS A 51 -18.23 26.54 14.35
N GLY A 52 -17.62 27.69 14.53
CA GLY A 52 -18.21 28.81 15.25
C GLY A 52 -17.95 30.11 14.50
N HIS A 53 -18.74 31.11 14.86
CA HIS A 53 -18.67 32.42 14.26
C HIS A 53 -18.60 33.51 15.34
N VAL A 54 -17.94 34.60 14.94
CA VAL A 54 -17.77 35.79 15.78
C VAL A 54 -18.23 36.99 14.96
N ALA A 55 -19.14 37.78 15.49
CA ALA A 55 -19.52 39.05 14.89
C ALA A 55 -19.18 40.23 15.84
N HIS A 56 -18.92 41.36 15.24
CA HIS A 56 -18.68 42.65 15.92
C HIS A 56 -17.41 42.68 16.82
N ALA A 57 -16.40 41.84 16.54
CA ALA A 57 -15.13 41.85 17.26
C ALA A 57 -13.93 41.63 16.32
N ALA A 58 -12.80 42.30 16.59
CA ALA A 58 -11.53 41.94 16.05
C ALA A 58 -10.90 40.81 16.89
N HIS A 59 -9.97 40.05 16.32
CA HIS A 59 -9.26 38.96 17.04
C HIS A 59 -8.62 39.45 18.36
N SER A 60 -8.11 40.69 18.39
CA SER A 60 -7.50 41.33 19.57
C SER A 60 -8.48 41.51 20.72
N ASP A 61 -9.78 41.50 20.42
CA ASP A 61 -10.84 41.80 21.41
C ASP A 61 -11.33 40.54 22.14
N LEU A 62 -10.96 39.34 21.64
CA LEU A 62 -11.32 38.04 22.20
C LEU A 62 -10.10 37.13 22.42
N PRO A 63 -9.16 37.51 23.29
CA PRO A 63 -7.87 36.81 23.45
C PRO A 63 -7.98 35.40 24.05
N SER A 64 -9.15 35.01 24.56
CA SER A 64 -9.38 33.71 25.23
C SER A 64 -10.47 32.87 24.57
N LEU A 65 -10.70 33.02 23.25
CA LEU A 65 -11.73 32.30 22.55
C LEU A 65 -11.43 30.78 22.49
N THR A 66 -12.36 29.96 22.95
CA THR A 66 -12.18 28.49 23.00
C THR A 66 -13.51 27.77 22.76
N PHE A 67 -13.45 26.58 22.16
CA PHE A 67 -14.57 25.63 22.22
C PHE A 67 -14.52 24.83 23.52
N ARG A 68 -15.69 24.61 24.11
CA ARG A 68 -15.87 23.66 25.21
C ARG A 68 -16.88 22.60 24.80
N VAL A 69 -16.48 21.34 24.85
CA VAL A 69 -17.30 20.16 24.53
C VAL A 69 -17.48 19.37 25.81
N SER A 70 -18.70 19.10 26.18
CA SER A 70 -19.04 18.31 27.37
C SER A 70 -19.90 17.12 26.98
N GLU A 71 -19.57 15.95 27.53
CA GLU A 71 -20.43 14.77 27.38
C GLU A 71 -21.76 14.96 28.10
N ASP A 72 -22.86 14.64 27.41
CA ASP A 72 -24.22 14.73 27.98
C ASP A 72 -24.40 13.59 29.00
N LYS A 73 -25.04 13.90 30.12
CA LYS A 73 -25.39 12.89 31.13
C LYS A 73 -26.36 11.87 30.52
N MET A 74 -25.98 10.63 30.45
CA MET A 74 -26.94 9.55 30.22
C MET A 74 -27.67 9.24 31.52
N ALA A 75 -29.01 9.22 31.45
CA ALA A 75 -29.80 8.60 32.50
C ALA A 75 -29.52 7.09 32.44
N ALA A 76 -28.86 6.54 33.45
CA ALA A 76 -28.74 5.08 33.59
C ALA A 76 -30.15 4.49 33.79
N ALA A 77 -30.41 3.31 33.22
CA ALA A 77 -31.71 2.62 33.34
C ALA A 77 -32.08 2.25 34.79
N ASP A 78 -31.11 2.32 35.72
CA ASP A 78 -31.25 2.02 37.14
C ASP A 78 -31.20 3.27 38.06
N GLY A 79 -31.14 4.48 37.48
CA GLY A 79 -31.12 5.74 38.25
C GLY A 79 -29.80 6.11 38.90
N THR A 80 -28.70 5.32 38.69
CA THR A 80 -27.37 5.68 39.16
C THR A 80 -26.66 6.52 38.09
N ALA A 81 -26.30 7.76 38.42
CA ALA A 81 -25.46 8.60 37.54
C ALA A 81 -24.01 8.16 37.74
N ASP A 82 -23.57 7.17 36.98
CA ASP A 82 -22.18 6.73 37.01
C ASP A 82 -21.48 7.12 35.71
N GLY A 83 -20.42 7.90 35.83
CA GLY A 83 -19.53 8.24 34.73
C GLY A 83 -18.84 9.58 34.93
N ILE A 84 -17.52 9.60 34.84
CA ILE A 84 -16.75 10.85 34.77
C ILE A 84 -17.19 11.56 33.48
N GLN A 85 -17.90 12.68 33.63
CA GLN A 85 -18.30 13.50 32.49
C GLN A 85 -17.08 14.08 31.82
N GLN A 86 -16.76 13.62 30.63
CA GLN A 86 -15.61 14.10 29.87
C GLN A 86 -15.88 15.54 29.38
N THR A 87 -14.90 16.39 29.55
CA THR A 87 -14.92 17.76 29.04
C THR A 87 -13.64 18.01 28.25
N PHE A 88 -13.79 18.51 27.05
CA PHE A 88 -12.70 18.88 26.16
C PHE A 88 -12.72 20.39 25.96
N THR A 89 -11.57 21.03 26.01
CA THR A 89 -11.40 22.45 25.71
C THR A 89 -10.36 22.61 24.62
N SER A 90 -10.66 23.40 23.58
CA SER A 90 -9.70 23.69 22.53
C SER A 90 -8.52 24.53 23.05
N PRO A 91 -7.40 24.57 22.35
CA PRO A 91 -6.45 25.69 22.46
C PRO A 91 -7.17 27.03 22.24
N VAL A 92 -6.54 28.12 22.61
CA VAL A 92 -7.02 29.47 22.24
C VAL A 92 -7.05 29.55 20.71
N LEU A 93 -8.20 29.99 20.18
CA LEU A 93 -8.46 29.99 18.74
C LEU A 93 -8.11 31.34 18.12
N THR A 94 -7.61 31.29 16.91
CA THR A 94 -7.44 32.46 16.06
C THR A 94 -8.65 32.62 15.16
N VAL A 95 -9.27 33.78 15.13
CA VAL A 95 -10.40 34.09 14.25
C VAL A 95 -9.87 34.35 12.83
N GLU A 96 -10.36 33.59 11.86
CA GLU A 96 -10.09 33.81 10.44
C GLU A 96 -11.36 34.41 9.78
N GLY A 97 -11.29 35.71 9.51
CA GLY A 97 -12.48 36.46 9.09
C GLY A 97 -13.46 36.61 10.24
N ASP A 98 -14.61 35.95 10.13
CA ASP A 98 -15.67 35.88 11.13
C ASP A 98 -15.88 34.46 11.68
N SER A 99 -15.00 33.51 11.37
CA SER A 99 -15.17 32.10 11.68
C SER A 99 -13.98 31.52 12.44
N VAL A 100 -14.27 30.46 13.21
CA VAL A 100 -13.30 29.63 13.92
C VAL A 100 -13.69 28.17 13.75
N SER A 101 -12.69 27.29 13.69
CA SER A 101 -12.93 25.86 13.63
C SER A 101 -11.96 25.09 14.53
N TRP A 102 -12.43 23.93 15.00
CA TRP A 102 -11.59 23.03 15.79
C TRP A 102 -12.04 21.58 15.58
N THR A 103 -11.05 20.69 15.42
CA THR A 103 -11.31 19.26 15.44
C THR A 103 -11.10 18.73 16.86
N VAL A 104 -12.17 18.40 17.55
CA VAL A 104 -12.09 17.71 18.84
C VAL A 104 -11.83 16.23 18.59
N SER A 105 -10.92 15.64 19.35
CA SER A 105 -10.54 14.22 19.30
C SER A 105 -10.58 13.60 20.70
N GLY A 106 -10.57 12.25 20.75
CA GLY A 106 -10.66 11.52 22.01
C GLY A 106 -12.08 11.37 22.55
N LEU A 107 -13.10 11.66 21.74
CA LEU A 107 -14.49 11.43 22.08
C LEU A 107 -14.79 9.93 22.20
N THR A 108 -15.75 9.57 23.02
CA THR A 108 -16.24 8.19 23.16
C THR A 108 -17.29 7.89 22.08
N ALA A 109 -17.19 6.73 21.46
CA ALA A 109 -18.11 6.29 20.40
C ALA A 109 -19.57 6.13 20.94
N GLY A 110 -20.54 6.52 20.10
CA GLY A 110 -21.96 6.38 20.41
C GLY A 110 -22.45 7.28 21.56
N ARG A 111 -21.69 8.30 21.92
CA ARG A 111 -22.05 9.24 22.98
C ARG A 111 -22.56 10.56 22.40
N ARG A 112 -23.38 11.22 23.19
CA ARG A 112 -23.88 12.56 22.88
C ARG A 112 -23.03 13.58 23.60
N TYR A 113 -22.76 14.68 22.94
CA TYR A 113 -21.99 15.80 23.43
C TYR A 113 -22.69 17.10 23.14
N THR A 114 -22.49 18.07 24.03
CA THR A 114 -22.93 19.46 23.85
C THR A 114 -21.69 20.35 23.77
N CYS A 115 -21.64 21.19 22.75
CA CYS A 115 -20.55 22.12 22.48
C CYS A 115 -21.06 23.57 22.58
N VAL A 116 -20.20 24.44 23.10
CA VAL A 116 -20.34 25.89 23.12
C VAL A 116 -19.03 26.55 22.75
N LEU A 117 -19.09 27.69 22.08
CA LEU A 117 -17.96 28.59 21.88
C LEU A 117 -17.97 29.63 23.01
N GLN A 118 -16.85 29.78 23.70
CA GLN A 118 -16.72 30.68 24.87
C GLN A 118 -15.53 31.63 24.66
N GLY A 119 -15.67 32.85 25.18
CA GLY A 119 -14.60 33.84 25.14
C GLY A 119 -14.84 34.92 26.19
N ARG A 120 -13.90 35.87 26.28
CA ARG A 120 -14.04 37.05 27.13
C ARG A 120 -13.80 38.32 26.31
N HIS A 121 -14.65 39.30 26.55
CA HIS A 121 -14.47 40.65 26.05
C HIS A 121 -14.37 41.61 27.26
N GLY A 122 -13.17 42.07 27.59
CA GLY A 122 -12.89 42.76 28.86
C GLY A 122 -13.18 41.83 30.06
N GLU A 123 -14.08 42.26 30.94
CA GLU A 123 -14.52 41.45 32.10
C GLU A 123 -15.76 40.58 31.79
N ALA A 124 -16.41 40.77 30.65
CA ALA A 124 -17.65 40.04 30.29
C ALA A 124 -17.31 38.67 29.71
N GLU A 125 -17.99 37.62 30.21
CA GLU A 125 -17.98 36.30 29.63
C GLU A 125 -19.00 36.21 28.49
N LEU A 126 -18.56 35.73 27.33
CA LEU A 126 -19.36 35.51 26.15
C LEU A 126 -19.53 34.01 25.91
N GLN A 127 -20.72 33.61 25.53
CA GLN A 127 -21.03 32.23 25.18
C GLN A 127 -21.99 32.17 24.00
N SER A 128 -21.75 31.25 23.08
CA SER A 128 -22.65 30.97 21.95
C SER A 128 -23.87 30.19 22.35
N ASN A 129 -24.79 29.97 21.40
CA ASN A 129 -25.76 28.89 21.49
C ASN A 129 -25.07 27.54 21.72
N ALA A 130 -25.74 26.66 22.46
CA ALA A 130 -25.28 25.27 22.63
C ALA A 130 -25.71 24.42 21.42
N VAL A 131 -24.80 23.63 20.91
CA VAL A 131 -25.07 22.67 19.82
C VAL A 131 -24.78 21.27 20.32
N SER A 132 -25.76 20.38 20.20
CA SER A 132 -25.61 18.97 20.57
C SER A 132 -25.37 18.12 19.34
N PHE A 133 -24.45 17.15 19.47
CA PHE A 133 -24.16 16.16 18.44
C PHE A 133 -23.89 14.79 19.08
N ALA A 134 -23.91 13.73 18.27
CA ALA A 134 -23.55 12.39 18.73
C ALA A 134 -22.46 11.80 17.84
N THR A 135 -21.46 11.16 18.46
CA THR A 135 -20.46 10.36 17.75
C THR A 135 -21.10 9.10 17.16
N LEU A 136 -20.49 8.56 16.12
CA LEU A 136 -20.93 7.28 15.55
C LEU A 136 -20.73 6.16 16.59
N PRO A 137 -21.69 5.22 16.73
CA PRO A 137 -21.53 4.08 17.63
C PRO A 137 -20.49 3.08 17.07
N ASN A 138 -19.97 2.24 17.95
CA ASN A 138 -19.19 1.09 17.52
C ASN A 138 -20.06 0.13 16.71
N SER A 139 -19.46 -0.54 15.74
CA SER A 139 -20.12 -1.44 14.81
C SER A 139 -19.28 -2.69 14.57
N ARG A 140 -19.86 -3.68 13.89
CA ARG A 140 -19.09 -4.82 13.40
C ARG A 140 -18.06 -4.33 12.39
N PRO A 141 -16.94 -5.07 12.21
CA PRO A 141 -15.93 -4.74 11.20
C PRO A 141 -16.52 -4.71 9.79
N ALA A 142 -15.95 -3.87 8.93
CA ALA A 142 -16.19 -3.91 7.49
C ALA A 142 -14.96 -4.51 6.79
N LEU A 143 -15.19 -5.32 5.74
CA LEU A 143 -14.13 -6.00 5.02
C LEU A 143 -14.48 -6.17 3.54
N THR A 144 -13.44 -6.32 2.71
CA THR A 144 -13.60 -6.65 1.28
C THR A 144 -13.90 -8.12 1.08
N ALA A 145 -14.52 -8.48 -0.04
CA ALA A 145 -14.53 -9.86 -0.49
C ALA A 145 -13.11 -10.37 -0.74
N PRO A 146 -12.85 -11.68 -0.55
CA PRO A 146 -11.58 -12.28 -0.94
C PRO A 146 -11.37 -12.13 -2.44
N VAL A 147 -10.12 -11.85 -2.83
CA VAL A 147 -9.68 -11.92 -4.23
C VAL A 147 -8.67 -13.05 -4.39
N LEU A 148 -8.78 -13.79 -5.48
CA LEU A 148 -7.81 -14.82 -5.83
C LEU A 148 -6.56 -14.14 -6.36
N LEU A 149 -5.44 -14.26 -5.65
CA LEU A 149 -4.14 -13.79 -6.11
C LEU A 149 -3.47 -14.85 -6.97
N SER A 150 -3.59 -16.12 -6.55
CA SER A 150 -3.03 -17.23 -7.29
C SER A 150 -3.72 -18.54 -6.91
N CYS A 151 -3.66 -19.52 -7.80
CA CYS A 151 -4.26 -20.84 -7.61
C CYS A 151 -3.34 -21.89 -8.22
N GLY A 152 -3.01 -22.90 -7.41
CA GLY A 152 -2.40 -24.13 -7.85
C GLY A 152 -3.46 -25.24 -7.99
N PRO A 153 -3.05 -26.44 -8.39
CA PRO A 153 -3.95 -27.58 -8.46
C PRO A 153 -4.45 -27.98 -7.08
N THR A 154 -3.66 -27.74 -6.04
CA THR A 154 -3.93 -28.16 -4.67
C THR A 154 -3.84 -27.01 -3.67
N SER A 155 -3.70 -25.77 -4.15
CA SER A 155 -3.60 -24.58 -3.29
C SER A 155 -4.18 -23.34 -3.94
N ALA A 156 -4.57 -22.36 -3.12
CA ALA A 156 -5.01 -21.04 -3.55
C ALA A 156 -4.43 -19.96 -2.65
N ILE A 157 -3.95 -18.86 -3.21
CA ILE A 157 -3.55 -17.69 -2.46
C ILE A 157 -4.62 -16.63 -2.61
N LEU A 158 -5.13 -16.20 -1.48
CA LEU A 158 -6.22 -15.24 -1.36
C LEU A 158 -5.75 -13.99 -0.64
N ALA A 159 -6.42 -12.88 -0.89
CA ALA A 159 -6.23 -11.67 -0.12
C ALA A 159 -7.57 -10.96 0.12
N TYR A 160 -7.68 -10.31 1.27
CA TYR A 160 -8.78 -9.43 1.63
C TYR A 160 -8.26 -8.34 2.59
N THR A 161 -9.08 -7.34 2.87
CA THR A 161 -8.70 -6.25 3.78
C THR A 161 -9.87 -5.98 4.72
N VAL A 162 -9.58 -5.79 5.99
CA VAL A 162 -10.51 -5.20 6.95
C VAL A 162 -10.40 -3.69 6.80
N THR A 163 -11.43 -3.08 6.21
CA THR A 163 -11.45 -1.66 5.83
C THR A 163 -11.86 -0.72 6.96
N ASP A 164 -12.60 -1.24 7.94
CA ASP A 164 -13.01 -0.53 9.15
C ASP A 164 -13.11 -1.53 10.30
N THR A 165 -12.46 -1.26 11.40
CA THR A 165 -12.55 -2.11 12.61
C THR A 165 -13.86 -1.98 13.35
N GLY A 166 -14.69 -1.00 12.97
CA GLY A 166 -15.94 -0.70 13.67
C GLY A 166 -15.75 0.10 14.97
N GLY A 167 -14.53 0.60 15.22
CA GLY A 167 -14.18 1.34 16.44
C GLY A 167 -13.72 0.45 17.59
N GLU A 168 -13.65 -0.85 17.40
CA GLU A 168 -13.19 -1.85 18.36
C GLU A 168 -12.05 -2.68 17.77
N ALA A 169 -11.21 -3.24 18.62
CA ALA A 169 -10.14 -4.14 18.16
C ALA A 169 -10.73 -5.37 17.47
N VAL A 170 -10.16 -5.74 16.33
CA VAL A 170 -10.50 -6.99 15.65
C VAL A 170 -9.88 -8.14 16.42
N THR A 171 -10.70 -9.04 16.94
CA THR A 171 -10.28 -10.18 17.78
C THR A 171 -10.02 -11.45 16.99
N ALA A 172 -10.68 -11.60 15.83
CA ALA A 172 -10.47 -12.73 14.93
C ALA A 172 -10.76 -12.33 13.48
N THR A 173 -9.95 -12.83 12.56
CA THR A 173 -10.20 -12.68 11.12
C THR A 173 -9.60 -13.84 10.34
N GLY A 174 -10.13 -14.07 9.13
CA GLY A 174 -9.71 -15.18 8.30
C GLY A 174 -10.64 -15.44 7.12
N VAL A 175 -10.57 -16.64 6.58
CA VAL A 175 -11.38 -17.08 5.45
C VAL A 175 -11.93 -18.47 5.70
N TYR A 176 -13.21 -18.67 5.47
CA TYR A 176 -13.83 -19.98 5.34
C TYR A 176 -13.59 -20.51 3.94
N CYS A 177 -13.00 -21.69 3.85
CA CYS A 177 -12.82 -22.47 2.61
C CYS A 177 -13.83 -23.60 2.58
N VAL A 178 -14.81 -23.54 1.70
CA VAL A 178 -15.86 -24.54 1.55
C VAL A 178 -15.63 -25.32 0.26
N ASN A 179 -15.46 -26.63 0.38
CA ASN A 179 -15.38 -27.54 -0.76
C ASN A 179 -16.77 -27.70 -1.40
N GLY A 180 -16.91 -27.31 -2.66
CA GLY A 180 -18.20 -27.33 -3.37
C GLY A 180 -18.76 -28.74 -3.65
N ALA A 181 -17.89 -29.77 -3.71
CA ALA A 181 -18.31 -31.17 -3.93
C ALA A 181 -18.75 -31.85 -2.65
N THR A 182 -18.08 -31.59 -1.51
CA THR A 182 -18.32 -32.29 -0.23
C THR A 182 -19.06 -31.44 0.80
N GLY A 183 -19.09 -30.13 0.64
CA GLY A 183 -19.61 -29.17 1.62
C GLY A 183 -18.70 -28.98 2.86
N GLN A 184 -17.54 -29.66 2.92
CA GLN A 184 -16.61 -29.54 4.03
C GLN A 184 -16.06 -28.11 4.11
N THR A 185 -16.05 -27.55 5.31
CA THR A 185 -15.53 -26.20 5.58
C THR A 185 -14.26 -26.28 6.42
N THR A 186 -13.21 -25.59 5.95
CA THR A 186 -11.97 -25.37 6.69
C THR A 186 -11.85 -23.87 7.00
N THR A 187 -11.46 -23.52 8.22
CA THR A 187 -11.22 -22.12 8.61
C THR A 187 -9.73 -21.84 8.56
N LEU A 188 -9.38 -20.79 7.83
CA LEU A 188 -8.02 -20.27 7.72
C LEU A 188 -7.99 -18.94 8.47
N THR A 189 -7.23 -18.87 9.55
CA THR A 189 -7.09 -17.65 10.37
C THR A 189 -5.87 -16.84 9.97
N VAL A 190 -5.95 -15.54 10.16
CA VAL A 190 -4.88 -14.57 9.92
C VAL A 190 -4.72 -13.74 11.17
N ASP A 191 -3.51 -13.28 11.45
CA ASP A 191 -3.28 -12.30 12.49
C ASP A 191 -4.11 -11.04 12.20
N PRO A 192 -4.97 -10.59 13.12
CA PRO A 192 -5.81 -9.42 12.92
C PRO A 192 -5.03 -8.17 12.50
N ASP A 193 -3.87 -7.91 13.08
CA ASP A 193 -3.05 -6.73 12.79
C ASP A 193 -2.55 -6.72 11.34
N SER A 194 -2.34 -7.89 10.74
CA SER A 194 -1.94 -8.02 9.33
C SER A 194 -3.08 -7.75 8.34
N ALA A 195 -4.34 -7.80 8.79
CA ALA A 195 -5.52 -7.63 7.95
C ALA A 195 -6.13 -6.23 8.03
N VAL A 196 -5.93 -5.51 9.15
CA VAL A 196 -6.51 -4.17 9.39
C VAL A 196 -5.75 -3.13 8.60
N GLN A 197 -6.45 -2.43 7.70
CA GLN A 197 -5.89 -1.42 6.78
C GLN A 197 -4.79 -1.95 5.84
N HIS A 198 -4.45 -3.23 5.91
CA HIS A 198 -3.48 -3.91 5.07
C HIS A 198 -4.18 -5.03 4.29
N ARG A 199 -3.52 -5.48 3.23
CA ARG A 199 -4.02 -6.60 2.43
C ARG A 199 -3.55 -7.91 3.06
N ALA A 200 -4.39 -8.53 3.91
CA ALA A 200 -4.11 -9.85 4.44
C ALA A 200 -3.97 -10.87 3.31
N ARG A 201 -2.94 -11.68 3.37
CA ARG A 201 -2.66 -12.74 2.41
C ARG A 201 -2.60 -14.07 3.14
N LEU A 202 -3.28 -15.07 2.58
CA LEU A 202 -3.31 -16.42 3.13
C LEU A 202 -3.25 -17.46 2.01
N CYS A 203 -2.69 -18.62 2.34
CA CYS A 203 -2.66 -19.79 1.46
C CYS A 203 -3.69 -20.80 1.94
N ALA A 204 -4.63 -21.16 1.08
CA ALA A 204 -5.56 -22.26 1.28
C ALA A 204 -4.98 -23.54 0.67
N GLY A 205 -4.88 -24.60 1.45
CA GLY A 205 -4.43 -25.92 0.99
C GLY A 205 -4.34 -26.92 2.16
N PRO A 206 -4.27 -28.23 1.87
CA PRO A 206 -4.37 -28.85 0.54
C PRO A 206 -5.80 -28.85 -0.02
N LEU A 207 -5.95 -28.49 -1.28
CA LEU A 207 -7.20 -28.51 -2.03
C LEU A 207 -7.22 -29.72 -2.99
N SER A 208 -8.42 -30.20 -3.36
CA SER A 208 -8.56 -31.21 -4.40
C SER A 208 -8.51 -30.58 -5.79
N GLN A 209 -7.92 -31.28 -6.76
CA GLN A 209 -7.85 -30.82 -8.16
C GLN A 209 -9.25 -30.83 -8.80
N ASN A 210 -9.44 -29.99 -9.81
CA ASN A 210 -10.66 -29.86 -10.59
C ASN A 210 -11.95 -29.75 -9.73
N THR A 211 -11.80 -29.12 -8.56
CA THR A 211 -12.85 -28.99 -7.56
C THR A 211 -13.20 -27.52 -7.36
N SER A 212 -14.49 -27.22 -7.34
CA SER A 212 -14.97 -25.87 -7.05
C SER A 212 -14.90 -25.60 -5.54
N TYR A 213 -14.38 -24.46 -5.18
CA TYR A 213 -14.31 -23.97 -3.80
C TYR A 213 -14.98 -22.61 -3.67
N ARG A 214 -15.60 -22.40 -2.51
CA ARG A 214 -16.20 -21.13 -2.11
C ARG A 214 -15.44 -20.56 -0.92
N PHE A 215 -14.94 -19.33 -1.04
CA PHE A 215 -14.18 -18.64 -0.02
C PHE A 215 -14.96 -17.44 0.49
N VAL A 216 -15.07 -17.30 1.81
CA VAL A 216 -15.78 -16.20 2.48
C VAL A 216 -14.86 -15.64 3.55
N ALA A 217 -14.44 -14.37 3.42
CA ALA A 217 -13.66 -13.72 4.47
C ALA A 217 -14.56 -13.34 5.64
N PHE A 218 -14.02 -13.35 6.84
CA PHE A 218 -14.71 -12.89 8.04
C PHE A 218 -13.79 -12.01 8.90
N ALA A 219 -14.39 -11.12 9.67
CA ALA A 219 -13.74 -10.38 10.73
C ALA A 219 -14.70 -10.20 11.91
N GLU A 220 -14.19 -10.22 13.12
CA GLU A 220 -14.95 -10.17 14.37
C GLU A 220 -14.33 -9.18 15.34
N ASN A 221 -15.17 -8.43 16.02
CA ASN A 221 -14.83 -7.58 17.14
C ASN A 221 -15.84 -7.80 18.29
N SER A 222 -15.77 -7.03 19.37
CA SER A 222 -16.69 -7.11 20.52
C SER A 222 -18.17 -6.92 20.16
N VAL A 223 -18.48 -6.21 19.06
CA VAL A 223 -19.85 -5.97 18.57
C VAL A 223 -20.39 -7.15 17.76
N GLY A 224 -19.51 -7.96 17.17
CA GLY A 224 -19.86 -9.18 16.44
C GLY A 224 -19.06 -9.38 15.17
N ARG A 225 -19.48 -10.41 14.40
CA ARG A 225 -18.83 -10.87 13.18
C ARG A 225 -19.50 -10.35 11.92
N THR A 226 -18.71 -10.02 10.92
CA THR A 226 -19.13 -9.75 9.55
C THR A 226 -18.50 -10.78 8.61
N GLU A 227 -19.25 -11.23 7.62
CA GLU A 227 -18.78 -12.07 6.53
C GLU A 227 -18.90 -11.33 5.20
N SER A 228 -17.97 -11.58 4.30
CA SER A 228 -17.94 -10.96 2.97
C SER A 228 -18.85 -11.67 1.96
N ALA A 229 -19.03 -11.06 0.79
CA ALA A 229 -19.46 -11.80 -0.38
C ALA A 229 -18.48 -12.94 -0.70
N PRO A 230 -18.96 -14.09 -1.23
CA PRO A 230 -18.09 -15.22 -1.53
C PRO A 230 -17.28 -15.00 -2.81
N LEU A 231 -16.05 -15.51 -2.82
CA LEU A 231 -15.28 -15.80 -4.01
C LEU A 231 -15.47 -17.27 -4.35
N VAL A 232 -15.84 -17.59 -5.59
CA VAL A 232 -15.93 -18.97 -6.08
C VAL A 232 -14.92 -19.17 -7.20
N PHE A 233 -14.12 -20.23 -7.12
CA PHE A 233 -13.26 -20.63 -8.22
C PHE A 233 -13.09 -22.16 -8.22
N THR A 234 -12.63 -22.70 -9.36
CA THR A 234 -12.32 -24.13 -9.52
C THR A 234 -10.81 -24.27 -9.65
N THR A 235 -10.22 -25.18 -8.88
CA THR A 235 -8.81 -25.55 -9.01
C THR A 235 -8.55 -26.09 -10.42
N GLY A 236 -7.42 -25.71 -11.03
CA GLY A 236 -7.05 -26.12 -12.39
C GLY A 236 -6.59 -27.57 -12.48
N SER A 237 -6.37 -28.04 -13.72
CA SER A 237 -5.66 -29.29 -13.98
C SER A 237 -4.15 -29.11 -13.84
N THR A 238 -3.46 -30.17 -13.43
CA THR A 238 -2.01 -30.23 -13.27
C THR A 238 -1.40 -31.12 -14.31
N VAL A 239 -0.29 -30.70 -14.90
CA VAL A 239 0.60 -31.57 -15.66
C VAL A 239 1.56 -32.22 -14.67
N MET A 240 1.42 -33.52 -14.45
CA MET A 240 2.29 -34.29 -13.57
C MET A 240 3.48 -34.83 -14.37
N LEU A 241 4.71 -34.49 -13.96
CA LEU A 241 5.93 -34.97 -14.59
C LEU A 241 6.44 -36.21 -13.84
N ASN A 242 6.25 -37.39 -14.42
CA ASN A 242 6.71 -38.65 -13.84
C ASN A 242 8.23 -38.79 -13.87
N ALA A 243 8.89 -38.23 -14.89
CA ALA A 243 10.34 -38.13 -14.98
C ALA A 243 10.75 -36.76 -15.55
N PRO A 244 11.94 -36.23 -15.19
CA PRO A 244 12.48 -35.02 -15.80
C PRO A 244 12.70 -35.19 -17.30
N GLY A 245 12.28 -34.23 -18.13
CA GLY A 245 12.34 -34.27 -19.58
C GLY A 245 11.04 -34.71 -20.26
N ASP A 246 10.03 -35.10 -19.50
CA ASP A 246 8.75 -35.64 -20.02
C ASP A 246 7.83 -34.58 -20.60
N LEU A 247 8.00 -33.28 -20.29
CA LEU A 247 7.05 -32.25 -20.65
C LEU A 247 6.80 -32.15 -22.15
N SER A 248 7.85 -32.23 -22.98
CA SER A 248 7.72 -32.15 -24.43
C SER A 248 6.92 -33.33 -25.02
N LEU A 249 7.01 -34.49 -24.41
CA LEU A 249 6.25 -35.66 -24.80
C LEU A 249 4.77 -35.54 -24.37
N LEU A 250 4.54 -35.13 -23.13
CA LEU A 250 3.20 -34.93 -22.59
C LEU A 250 2.40 -33.86 -23.35
N MET A 251 3.09 -32.81 -23.83
CA MET A 251 2.46 -31.67 -24.52
C MET A 251 2.57 -31.77 -26.06
N SER A 252 2.97 -32.89 -26.62
CA SER A 252 3.28 -33.03 -28.06
C SER A 252 2.12 -32.68 -28.99
N SER A 253 0.88 -32.89 -28.58
CA SER A 253 -0.33 -32.65 -29.38
C SER A 253 -0.92 -31.23 -29.23
N ASP A 254 -0.63 -30.55 -28.14
CA ASP A 254 -1.31 -29.32 -27.75
C ASP A 254 -0.38 -28.27 -27.09
N LEU A 255 0.90 -28.32 -27.43
CA LEU A 255 1.97 -27.47 -26.88
C LEU A 255 1.62 -25.99 -26.79
N TYR A 256 0.84 -25.47 -27.74
CA TYR A 256 0.53 -24.03 -27.84
C TYR A 256 -0.93 -23.67 -27.57
N SER A 257 -1.76 -24.63 -27.11
CA SER A 257 -3.21 -24.42 -26.97
C SER A 257 -3.63 -23.92 -25.57
N HIS A 258 -2.73 -23.98 -24.59
CA HIS A 258 -3.04 -23.69 -23.20
C HIS A 258 -2.72 -22.25 -22.84
N THR A 259 -3.61 -21.60 -22.06
CA THR A 259 -3.38 -20.27 -21.48
C THR A 259 -3.04 -20.35 -19.98
N ARG A 260 -3.42 -21.45 -19.32
CA ARG A 260 -3.17 -21.70 -17.89
C ARG A 260 -2.83 -23.15 -17.65
N LEU A 261 -1.73 -23.42 -16.96
CA LEU A 261 -1.34 -24.75 -16.52
C LEU A 261 -0.67 -24.69 -15.14
N ALA A 262 -0.90 -25.75 -14.37
CA ALA A 262 -0.12 -26.07 -13.18
C ALA A 262 0.71 -27.32 -13.45
N PHE A 263 1.88 -27.38 -12.85
CA PHE A 263 2.83 -28.46 -13.02
C PHE A 263 3.22 -29.06 -11.68
N SER A 264 3.49 -30.35 -11.65
CA SER A 264 4.05 -31.03 -10.49
C SER A 264 5.13 -32.03 -10.91
N GLY A 265 5.98 -32.43 -9.96
CA GLY A 265 7.09 -33.35 -10.20
C GLY A 265 8.42 -32.64 -10.46
N LYS A 266 9.33 -33.30 -11.19
CA LYS A 266 10.69 -32.78 -11.40
C LYS A 266 10.87 -32.25 -12.82
N MET A 267 11.44 -31.03 -12.93
CA MET A 267 11.78 -30.40 -14.22
C MET A 267 13.28 -30.24 -14.36
N ASN A 268 13.81 -30.64 -15.51
CA ASN A 268 15.19 -30.36 -15.91
C ASN A 268 15.24 -29.31 -17.04
N GLY A 269 16.42 -29.11 -17.65
CA GLY A 269 16.61 -28.12 -18.71
C GLY A 269 15.74 -28.34 -19.94
N ASP A 270 15.42 -29.59 -20.31
CA ASP A 270 14.55 -29.89 -21.45
C ASP A 270 13.08 -29.50 -21.16
N ASP A 271 12.61 -29.76 -19.95
CA ASP A 271 11.25 -29.35 -19.51
C ASP A 271 11.15 -27.81 -19.47
N LEU A 272 12.14 -27.13 -18.90
CA LEU A 272 12.18 -25.67 -18.81
C LEU A 272 12.23 -25.03 -20.20
N ARG A 273 12.97 -25.61 -21.16
CA ARG A 273 12.96 -25.18 -22.57
C ARG A 273 11.58 -25.35 -23.19
N CYS A 274 10.93 -26.50 -22.97
CA CYS A 274 9.58 -26.76 -23.44
C CYS A 274 8.59 -25.74 -22.85
N LEU A 275 8.66 -25.48 -21.56
CA LEU A 275 7.83 -24.48 -20.85
C LEU A 275 8.01 -23.09 -21.44
N ARG A 276 9.24 -22.66 -21.74
CA ARG A 276 9.51 -21.37 -22.42
C ARG A 276 8.76 -21.27 -23.75
N ARG A 277 8.82 -22.34 -24.58
CA ARG A 277 8.10 -22.38 -25.87
C ARG A 277 6.59 -22.24 -25.70
N MET A 278 6.02 -22.85 -24.65
CA MET A 278 4.59 -22.69 -24.30
C MET A 278 4.24 -21.26 -23.88
N MET A 279 5.18 -20.52 -23.28
CA MET A 279 5.05 -19.12 -22.88
C MET A 279 5.37 -18.10 -23.99
N GLY A 280 5.63 -18.57 -25.21
CA GLY A 280 5.83 -17.69 -26.37
C GLY A 280 7.28 -17.40 -26.73
N ARG A 281 8.28 -18.07 -26.15
CA ARG A 281 9.72 -17.87 -26.44
C ARG A 281 10.45 -19.19 -26.52
N ASP A 282 11.29 -19.36 -27.52
CA ASP A 282 12.20 -20.50 -27.58
C ASP A 282 13.51 -20.25 -26.81
N GLU A 283 14.47 -21.18 -26.95
CA GLU A 283 15.79 -21.13 -26.30
C GLU A 283 16.67 -19.97 -26.77
N ASP A 284 16.45 -19.44 -27.96
CA ASP A 284 17.17 -18.31 -28.54
C ASP A 284 16.44 -16.98 -28.33
N GLY A 285 15.29 -17.00 -27.66
CA GLY A 285 14.42 -15.84 -27.43
C GLY A 285 13.49 -15.51 -28.60
N THR A 286 13.45 -16.37 -29.65
CA THR A 286 12.58 -16.18 -30.82
C THR A 286 11.10 -16.38 -30.42
N PRO A 287 10.17 -15.55 -30.92
CA PRO A 287 8.74 -15.74 -30.64
C PRO A 287 8.23 -17.09 -31.12
N THR A 288 7.42 -17.75 -30.28
CA THR A 288 6.68 -18.97 -30.64
C THR A 288 5.17 -18.72 -30.62
N ALA A 289 4.38 -19.71 -31.05
CA ALA A 289 2.92 -19.65 -30.97
C ALA A 289 2.35 -19.88 -29.55
N GLY A 290 3.21 -20.02 -28.54
CA GLY A 290 2.82 -20.25 -27.15
C GLY A 290 1.90 -19.17 -26.59
N GLN A 291 0.86 -19.60 -25.88
CA GLN A 291 -0.18 -18.71 -25.32
C GLN A 291 -0.28 -18.83 -23.80
N LEU A 292 0.65 -19.54 -23.15
CA LEU A 292 0.63 -19.79 -21.72
C LEU A 292 0.97 -18.49 -20.97
N THR A 293 -0.01 -17.97 -20.25
CA THR A 293 0.07 -16.69 -19.53
C THR A 293 -0.02 -16.84 -18.02
N ASP A 294 -0.48 -17.99 -17.53
CA ASP A 294 -0.68 -18.32 -16.11
C ASP A 294 0.00 -19.66 -15.82
N VAL A 295 1.10 -19.61 -15.07
CA VAL A 295 1.97 -20.76 -14.80
C VAL A 295 2.11 -20.97 -13.30
N ASP A 296 1.80 -22.18 -12.86
CA ASP A 296 1.99 -22.61 -11.48
C ASP A 296 3.04 -23.71 -11.40
N LEU A 297 4.19 -23.39 -10.81
CA LEU A 297 5.30 -24.31 -10.56
C LEU A 297 5.45 -24.67 -9.08
N THR A 298 4.45 -24.35 -8.23
CA THR A 298 4.58 -24.52 -6.77
C THR A 298 4.99 -25.93 -6.37
N GLU A 299 4.46 -26.95 -7.07
CA GLU A 299 4.74 -28.36 -6.81
C GLU A 299 5.87 -28.93 -7.70
N VAL A 300 6.60 -28.07 -8.39
CA VAL A 300 7.76 -28.45 -9.19
C VAL A 300 9.03 -28.38 -8.35
N THR A 301 9.92 -29.34 -8.55
CA THR A 301 11.31 -29.28 -8.12
C THR A 301 12.19 -29.15 -9.35
N ILE A 302 12.95 -28.08 -9.46
CA ILE A 302 13.97 -27.94 -10.51
C ILE A 302 15.13 -28.84 -10.16
N VAL A 303 15.54 -29.68 -11.12
CA VAL A 303 16.68 -30.58 -10.97
C VAL A 303 17.73 -30.30 -12.05
N ALA A 304 19.01 -30.57 -11.74
CA ALA A 304 20.07 -30.48 -12.72
C ALA A 304 19.90 -31.53 -13.83
N GLY A 305 20.43 -31.27 -15.01
CA GLY A 305 20.40 -32.15 -16.18
C GLY A 305 19.53 -31.64 -17.30
N GLY A 306 19.38 -32.44 -18.34
CA GLY A 306 18.79 -32.05 -19.62
C GLY A 306 19.65 -31.10 -20.43
N GLY A 307 19.12 -30.63 -21.56
CA GLY A 307 19.78 -29.64 -22.42
C GLY A 307 19.68 -28.22 -21.86
N SER A 308 20.24 -27.26 -22.59
CA SER A 308 20.12 -25.83 -22.29
C SER A 308 18.65 -25.39 -22.39
N TYR A 309 18.18 -24.60 -21.42
CA TYR A 309 16.86 -23.97 -21.49
C TYR A 309 16.85 -22.64 -22.24
N GLY A 310 18.03 -22.09 -22.55
CA GLY A 310 18.20 -20.86 -23.32
C GLY A 310 19.59 -20.24 -23.15
N SER A 311 20.11 -19.61 -24.21
CA SER A 311 21.39 -18.88 -24.20
C SER A 311 22.57 -19.66 -23.60
N GLY A 312 22.63 -20.98 -23.82
CA GLY A 312 23.66 -21.86 -23.27
C GLY A 312 23.59 -22.09 -21.75
N ARG A 313 22.47 -21.79 -21.10
CA ARG A 313 22.22 -21.98 -19.66
C ARG A 313 21.57 -23.32 -19.38
N TYR A 314 21.94 -23.93 -18.28
CA TYR A 314 21.49 -25.26 -17.86
C TYR A 314 20.75 -25.17 -16.51
N ALA A 315 19.85 -26.10 -16.29
CA ALA A 315 19.13 -26.19 -15.03
C ALA A 315 20.07 -26.52 -13.86
N VAL A 316 19.95 -25.79 -12.78
CA VAL A 316 20.61 -26.03 -11.49
C VAL A 316 19.52 -26.36 -10.47
N ALA A 317 19.78 -27.33 -9.59
CA ALA A 317 18.79 -27.77 -8.63
C ALA A 317 18.29 -26.60 -7.74
N ASP A 318 16.98 -26.47 -7.62
CA ASP A 318 16.27 -25.47 -6.82
C ASP A 318 16.65 -24.01 -7.13
N VAL A 319 17.11 -23.74 -8.37
CA VAL A 319 17.47 -22.40 -8.85
C VAL A 319 16.57 -21.99 -9.99
N VAL A 320 15.91 -20.86 -9.84
CA VAL A 320 15.29 -20.11 -10.94
C VAL A 320 16.41 -19.32 -11.61
N GLY A 321 16.99 -19.91 -12.65
CA GLY A 321 18.27 -19.49 -13.21
C GLY A 321 18.20 -18.20 -14.03
N TYR A 322 19.40 -17.67 -14.35
CA TYR A 322 19.57 -16.46 -15.17
C TYR A 322 18.80 -16.57 -16.49
N SER A 323 17.97 -15.56 -16.77
CA SER A 323 17.14 -15.46 -17.98
C SER A 323 16.18 -16.65 -18.23
N LEU A 324 15.85 -17.44 -17.20
CA LEU A 324 14.98 -18.62 -17.39
C LEU A 324 13.64 -18.27 -18.03
N PHE A 325 13.01 -17.18 -17.63
CA PHE A 325 11.75 -16.68 -18.18
C PHE A 325 11.94 -15.38 -18.98
N ALA A 326 13.16 -15.11 -19.46
CA ALA A 326 13.43 -13.88 -20.19
C ALA A 326 12.51 -13.72 -21.40
N ASP A 327 12.00 -12.49 -21.57
CA ASP A 327 11.12 -12.04 -22.65
C ASP A 327 9.77 -12.78 -22.77
N CYS A 328 9.37 -13.53 -21.75
CA CYS A 328 8.02 -14.08 -21.67
C CYS A 328 7.02 -12.96 -21.37
N ASP A 329 6.86 -12.05 -22.33
CA ASP A 329 6.13 -10.78 -22.23
C ASP A 329 4.61 -10.93 -22.04
N ARG A 330 4.06 -12.12 -22.32
CA ARG A 330 2.64 -12.46 -22.10
C ARG A 330 2.36 -13.06 -20.73
N LEU A 331 3.40 -13.41 -19.95
CA LEU A 331 3.24 -14.05 -18.65
C LEU A 331 2.61 -13.07 -17.66
N THR A 332 1.35 -13.32 -17.30
CA THR A 332 0.59 -12.46 -16.37
C THR A 332 0.69 -12.94 -14.93
N ARG A 333 0.96 -14.24 -14.75
CA ARG A 333 1.04 -14.88 -13.44
C ARG A 333 2.04 -16.03 -13.46
N LEU A 334 2.94 -16.02 -12.48
CA LEU A 334 3.91 -17.08 -12.24
C LEU A 334 3.99 -17.39 -10.74
N LEU A 335 3.74 -18.65 -10.40
CA LEU A 335 4.10 -19.19 -9.10
C LEU A 335 5.40 -19.96 -9.21
N LEU A 336 6.39 -19.55 -8.44
CA LEU A 336 7.69 -20.18 -8.40
C LEU A 336 7.64 -21.53 -7.66
N PRO A 337 8.58 -22.46 -7.94
CA PRO A 337 8.71 -23.69 -7.19
C PRO A 337 8.84 -23.41 -5.69
N ALA A 338 8.10 -24.17 -4.87
CA ALA A 338 8.18 -24.02 -3.41
C ALA A 338 9.56 -24.37 -2.87
N SER A 339 10.33 -25.21 -3.58
CA SER A 339 11.71 -25.59 -3.25
C SER A 339 12.77 -24.59 -3.71
N ALA A 340 12.40 -23.58 -4.52
CA ALA A 340 13.40 -22.67 -5.11
C ALA A 340 14.13 -21.87 -4.02
N THR A 341 15.43 -22.04 -3.96
CA THR A 341 16.31 -21.36 -3.00
C THR A 341 16.87 -20.05 -3.54
N THR A 342 16.96 -19.94 -4.87
CA THR A 342 17.59 -18.82 -5.56
C THR A 342 16.75 -18.35 -6.73
N LEU A 343 16.56 -17.04 -6.82
CA LEU A 343 16.09 -16.33 -8.00
C LEU A 343 17.27 -15.50 -8.52
N GLU A 344 17.89 -15.95 -9.60
CA GLU A 344 19.06 -15.30 -10.17
C GLU A 344 18.71 -13.99 -10.87
N LYS A 345 19.73 -13.16 -11.10
CA LYS A 345 19.60 -11.91 -11.83
C LYS A 345 18.92 -12.15 -13.19
N ASP A 346 18.02 -11.25 -13.55
CA ASP A 346 17.31 -11.28 -14.83
C ASP A 346 16.56 -12.59 -15.16
N ALA A 347 16.27 -13.41 -14.15
CA ALA A 347 15.48 -14.64 -14.33
C ALA A 347 14.11 -14.38 -14.96
N LEU A 348 13.55 -13.19 -14.72
CA LEU A 348 12.25 -12.71 -15.23
C LEU A 348 12.41 -11.51 -16.17
N GLN A 349 13.59 -11.31 -16.76
CA GLN A 349 13.84 -10.16 -17.63
C GLN A 349 12.75 -10.04 -18.71
N GLY A 350 12.20 -8.82 -18.90
CA GLY A 350 11.23 -8.58 -19.97
C GLY A 350 9.85 -9.24 -19.77
N CYS A 351 9.54 -9.83 -18.61
CA CYS A 351 8.19 -10.30 -18.27
C CYS A 351 7.26 -9.10 -18.04
N SER A 352 6.98 -8.34 -19.09
CA SER A 352 6.32 -7.04 -19.03
C SER A 352 4.86 -7.08 -18.59
N ALA A 353 4.17 -8.21 -18.74
CA ALA A 353 2.78 -8.40 -18.31
C ALA A 353 2.64 -8.95 -16.89
N LEU A 354 3.74 -9.39 -16.24
CA LEU A 354 3.71 -9.96 -14.89
C LEU A 354 3.35 -8.89 -13.86
N ARG A 355 2.28 -9.13 -13.09
CA ARG A 355 1.73 -8.14 -12.14
C ARG A 355 2.18 -8.33 -10.71
N GLU A 356 2.28 -9.58 -10.28
CA GLU A 356 2.66 -9.95 -8.91
C GLU A 356 3.62 -11.14 -8.94
N LEU A 357 4.58 -11.13 -8.02
CA LEU A 357 5.52 -12.22 -7.80
C LEU A 357 5.46 -12.68 -6.36
N THR A 358 5.57 -13.98 -6.13
CA THR A 358 5.66 -14.54 -4.77
C THR A 358 7.01 -15.21 -4.58
N ILE A 359 7.74 -14.75 -3.58
CA ILE A 359 8.99 -15.36 -3.14
C ILE A 359 8.66 -16.52 -2.20
N PRO A 360 9.09 -17.76 -2.51
CA PRO A 360 8.77 -18.94 -1.70
C PRO A 360 9.49 -18.95 -0.34
N ALA A 361 9.07 -19.84 0.55
CA ALA A 361 9.64 -19.98 1.89
C ALA A 361 11.12 -20.38 1.86
N SER A 362 11.51 -21.21 0.90
CA SER A 362 12.88 -21.71 0.73
C SER A 362 13.88 -20.69 0.18
N ALA A 363 13.39 -19.59 -0.44
CA ALA A 363 14.27 -18.64 -1.11
C ALA A 363 15.16 -17.89 -0.12
N SER A 364 16.46 -18.00 -0.31
CA SER A 364 17.50 -17.33 0.49
C SER A 364 18.34 -16.35 -0.33
N SER A 365 18.22 -16.38 -1.68
CA SER A 365 18.90 -15.46 -2.58
C SER A 365 17.93 -14.96 -3.66
N VAL A 366 17.70 -13.66 -3.70
CA VAL A 366 16.84 -13.02 -4.70
C VAL A 366 17.56 -11.82 -5.29
N THR A 367 17.67 -11.81 -6.62
CA THR A 367 18.24 -10.68 -7.38
C THR A 367 17.17 -10.09 -8.29
N PRO A 368 17.06 -8.74 -8.37
CA PRO A 368 16.09 -8.08 -9.23
C PRO A 368 16.23 -8.45 -10.70
N SER A 369 15.09 -8.46 -11.40
CA SER A 369 15.03 -8.61 -12.86
C SER A 369 14.57 -7.32 -13.52
N SER A 370 15.13 -7.00 -14.69
CA SER A 370 14.76 -5.83 -15.49
C SER A 370 13.53 -6.08 -16.37
N GLY A 371 12.85 -5.03 -16.81
CA GLY A 371 11.77 -5.11 -17.80
C GLY A 371 10.42 -5.66 -17.31
N CYS A 372 10.24 -5.89 -16.02
CA CYS A 372 8.94 -6.29 -15.42
C CYS A 372 8.03 -5.08 -15.21
N THR A 373 7.67 -4.39 -16.30
CA THR A 373 7.05 -3.06 -16.26
C THR A 373 5.64 -3.01 -15.66
N SER A 374 4.92 -4.13 -15.61
CA SER A 374 3.60 -4.24 -14.96
C SER A 374 3.66 -4.78 -13.53
N LEU A 375 4.85 -5.12 -13.01
CA LEU A 375 4.98 -5.71 -11.68
C LEU A 375 4.68 -4.65 -10.60
N THR A 376 3.57 -4.81 -9.90
CA THR A 376 3.09 -3.86 -8.88
C THR A 376 3.33 -4.33 -7.45
N ALA A 377 3.55 -5.64 -7.25
CA ALA A 377 3.80 -6.19 -5.92
C ALA A 377 4.69 -7.45 -5.96
N ILE A 378 5.57 -7.54 -4.97
CA ILE A 378 6.37 -8.74 -4.66
C ILE A 378 6.00 -9.18 -3.25
N TRP A 379 5.39 -10.34 -3.16
CA TRP A 379 4.99 -10.95 -1.91
C TRP A 379 6.02 -11.97 -1.43
N VAL A 380 6.06 -12.21 -0.13
CA VAL A 380 6.95 -13.19 0.49
C VAL A 380 6.12 -14.17 1.29
N SER A 381 6.40 -15.47 1.18
CA SER A 381 5.79 -16.50 2.03
C SER A 381 6.05 -16.18 3.50
N GLY A 382 5.03 -16.30 4.36
CA GLY A 382 5.15 -16.04 5.79
C GLY A 382 6.20 -16.90 6.50
N ALA A 383 6.50 -18.07 5.94
CA ALA A 383 7.53 -18.99 6.44
C ALA A 383 8.94 -18.71 5.90
N ASN A 384 9.16 -17.64 5.13
CA ASN A 384 10.49 -17.28 4.67
C ASN A 384 11.28 -16.60 5.79
N ASP A 385 12.52 -17.08 6.05
CA ASP A 385 13.39 -16.57 7.12
C ASP A 385 14.36 -15.47 6.66
N HIS A 386 14.46 -15.20 5.36
CA HIS A 386 15.42 -14.27 4.77
C HIS A 386 14.81 -12.95 4.32
N TYR A 387 13.54 -12.96 3.94
CA TYR A 387 12.86 -11.83 3.31
C TYR A 387 11.53 -11.50 3.96
N ALA A 388 11.11 -10.25 3.78
CA ALA A 388 9.80 -9.74 4.14
C ALA A 388 9.23 -8.89 2.99
N SER A 389 7.91 -8.82 2.89
CA SER A 389 7.22 -7.91 1.99
C SER A 389 6.49 -6.84 2.80
N ILE A 390 6.76 -5.58 2.51
CA ILE A 390 6.04 -4.44 3.08
C ILE A 390 5.40 -3.69 1.92
N ASP A 391 4.08 -3.60 1.94
CA ASP A 391 3.30 -2.96 0.87
C ASP A 391 3.69 -3.45 -0.55
N GLY A 392 3.95 -4.75 -0.70
CA GLY A 392 4.35 -5.36 -1.97
C GLY A 392 5.78 -5.05 -2.42
N VAL A 393 6.61 -4.48 -1.58
CA VAL A 393 8.04 -4.23 -1.83
C VAL A 393 8.88 -5.24 -1.07
N LEU A 394 9.92 -5.77 -1.71
CA LEU A 394 10.79 -6.80 -1.13
C LEU A 394 11.91 -6.19 -0.30
N PHE A 395 11.99 -6.63 0.95
CA PHE A 395 13.06 -6.31 1.90
C PHE A 395 13.74 -7.56 2.42
N ASP A 396 14.90 -7.39 3.06
CA ASP A 396 15.43 -8.41 3.96
C ASP A 396 14.45 -8.65 5.14
N LYS A 397 14.62 -9.74 5.87
CA LYS A 397 13.70 -10.14 6.95
C LYS A 397 13.52 -9.08 8.02
N ALA A 398 14.58 -8.34 8.34
CA ALA A 398 14.57 -7.30 9.36
C ALA A 398 14.04 -5.94 8.83
N ALA A 399 13.68 -5.85 7.56
CA ALA A 399 13.30 -4.60 6.87
C ALA A 399 14.36 -3.49 6.99
N THR A 400 15.63 -3.87 7.04
CA THR A 400 16.77 -2.95 7.07
C THR A 400 17.38 -2.70 5.70
N ARG A 401 17.16 -3.61 4.76
CA ARG A 401 17.63 -3.49 3.38
C ARG A 401 16.48 -3.67 2.40
N LEU A 402 16.26 -2.69 1.52
CA LEU A 402 15.39 -2.84 0.37
C LEU A 402 16.11 -3.68 -0.69
N VAL A 403 15.50 -4.79 -1.12
CA VAL A 403 16.05 -5.74 -2.07
C VAL A 403 15.54 -5.50 -3.48
N TRP A 404 14.21 -5.37 -3.64
CA TRP A 404 13.60 -5.18 -4.96
C TRP A 404 12.29 -4.40 -4.86
N PHE A 405 12.23 -3.27 -5.57
CA PHE A 405 11.04 -2.44 -5.72
C PHE A 405 10.33 -2.80 -7.04
N PRO A 406 9.02 -3.07 -7.04
CA PRO A 406 8.27 -3.42 -8.25
C PRO A 406 8.23 -2.26 -9.25
N MET A 407 8.63 -2.50 -10.51
CA MET A 407 8.76 -1.47 -11.55
C MET A 407 7.43 -0.78 -11.88
N GLY A 408 6.32 -1.52 -11.88
CA GLY A 408 4.99 -1.04 -12.21
C GLY A 408 4.25 -0.34 -11.06
N LYS A 409 4.85 -0.28 -9.86
CA LYS A 409 4.27 0.45 -8.73
C LYS A 409 4.36 1.95 -8.99
N THR A 410 3.25 2.68 -8.78
CA THR A 410 3.10 4.11 -9.06
C THR A 410 2.73 4.88 -7.81
N GLY A 411 2.78 6.22 -7.89
CA GLY A 411 2.52 7.12 -6.77
C GLY A 411 3.79 7.44 -5.98
N ASP A 412 3.66 8.28 -4.96
CA ASP A 412 4.77 8.60 -4.06
C ASP A 412 5.07 7.41 -3.16
N TYR A 413 6.34 7.17 -2.86
CA TYR A 413 6.74 6.08 -1.98
C TYR A 413 7.68 6.56 -0.89
N THR A 414 7.31 6.27 0.36
CA THR A 414 8.14 6.53 1.54
C THR A 414 8.75 5.22 2.02
N LEU A 415 10.08 5.15 2.05
CA LEU A 415 10.76 3.99 2.59
C LEU A 415 10.54 3.91 4.11
N PRO A 416 10.38 2.70 4.68
CA PRO A 416 10.34 2.52 6.13
C PRO A 416 11.56 3.11 6.83
N SER A 417 11.36 3.70 8.00
CA SER A 417 12.44 4.31 8.80
C SER A 417 13.47 3.31 9.34
N THR A 418 13.18 2.01 9.26
CA THR A 418 14.12 0.92 9.59
C THR A 418 15.16 0.69 8.52
N VAL A 419 14.96 1.20 7.29
CA VAL A 419 15.85 0.94 6.14
C VAL A 419 17.16 1.71 6.31
N THR A 420 18.25 0.98 6.29
CA THR A 420 19.63 1.49 6.34
C THR A 420 20.38 1.28 5.02
N ALA A 421 19.89 0.38 4.16
CA ALA A 421 20.51 0.06 2.89
C ALA A 421 19.48 -0.14 1.76
N VAL A 422 19.86 0.26 0.56
CA VAL A 422 19.20 -0.07 -0.71
C VAL A 422 20.10 -0.99 -1.51
N GLY A 423 19.56 -2.08 -2.03
CA GLY A 423 20.31 -3.08 -2.80
C GLY A 423 20.70 -2.61 -4.21
N ASP A 424 21.57 -3.39 -4.86
CA ASP A 424 21.93 -3.17 -6.27
C ASP A 424 20.69 -3.33 -7.15
N TYR A 425 20.49 -2.42 -8.10
CA TYR A 425 19.36 -2.42 -9.04
C TYR A 425 17.96 -2.39 -8.37
N ALA A 426 17.87 -2.07 -7.11
CA ALA A 426 16.65 -2.25 -6.32
C ALA A 426 15.45 -1.42 -6.81
N PHE A 427 15.67 -0.22 -7.34
CA PHE A 427 14.66 0.67 -7.96
C PHE A 427 14.84 0.77 -9.49
N GLN A 428 15.53 -0.18 -10.11
CA GLN A 428 15.77 -0.14 -11.55
C GLN A 428 14.46 0.00 -12.33
N GLN A 429 14.42 0.98 -13.27
CA GLN A 429 13.30 1.23 -14.19
C GLN A 429 11.92 1.42 -13.50
N CYS A 430 11.88 1.76 -12.22
CA CYS A 430 10.61 1.99 -11.51
C CYS A 430 9.89 3.25 -12.00
N HIS A 431 8.56 3.24 -11.87
CA HIS A 431 7.69 4.31 -12.36
C HIS A 431 7.36 5.37 -11.29
N VAL A 432 7.86 5.24 -10.09
CA VAL A 432 7.71 6.24 -9.01
C VAL A 432 8.55 7.46 -9.35
N THR A 433 7.95 8.64 -9.25
CA THR A 433 8.61 9.92 -9.55
C THR A 433 9.19 10.59 -8.31
N ARG A 434 8.70 10.23 -7.13
CA ARG A 434 9.13 10.81 -5.86
C ARG A 434 9.33 9.76 -4.78
N PHE A 435 10.54 9.75 -4.22
CA PHE A 435 10.91 8.89 -3.09
C PHE A 435 11.23 9.72 -1.86
N VAL A 436 10.74 9.28 -0.69
CA VAL A 436 11.22 9.78 0.59
C VAL A 436 12.20 8.77 1.17
N LEU A 437 13.49 9.12 1.13
CA LEU A 437 14.57 8.31 1.69
C LEU A 437 14.69 8.60 3.20
N PRO A 438 14.72 7.57 4.07
CA PRO A 438 14.79 7.78 5.51
C PRO A 438 16.17 8.31 5.92
N SER A 439 16.22 9.08 6.99
CA SER A 439 17.49 9.60 7.57
C SER A 439 18.43 8.49 8.07
N THR A 440 17.91 7.29 8.28
CA THR A 440 18.66 6.08 8.66
C THR A 440 19.43 5.46 7.51
N LEU A 441 19.16 5.86 6.24
CA LEU A 441 19.82 5.27 5.07
C LEU A 441 21.29 5.72 4.98
N THR A 442 22.18 4.74 5.02
CA THR A 442 23.65 4.95 4.95
C THR A 442 24.29 4.34 3.71
N THR A 443 23.57 3.45 3.03
CA THR A 443 24.13 2.70 1.89
C THR A 443 23.16 2.64 0.72
N LEU A 444 23.64 3.03 -0.47
CA LEU A 444 22.99 2.75 -1.75
C LEU A 444 23.76 1.66 -2.49
N GLY A 445 23.06 0.83 -3.24
CA GLY A 445 23.65 -0.15 -4.12
C GLY A 445 24.04 0.44 -5.48
N ARG A 446 24.90 -0.32 -6.22
CA ARG A 446 25.23 -0.01 -7.61
C ARG A 446 23.97 0.01 -8.46
N ALA A 447 23.84 1.02 -9.34
CA ALA A 447 22.72 1.14 -10.27
C ALA A 447 21.33 1.08 -9.58
N ALA A 448 21.25 1.50 -8.30
CA ALA A 448 20.06 1.34 -7.48
C ALA A 448 18.81 1.93 -8.13
N PHE A 449 18.91 3.06 -8.82
CA PHE A 449 17.84 3.76 -9.52
C PHE A 449 17.98 3.78 -11.04
N PHE A 450 18.82 2.89 -11.61
CA PHE A 450 19.10 2.88 -13.04
C PHE A 450 17.83 2.96 -13.90
N GLY A 451 17.73 3.97 -14.78
CA GLY A 451 16.59 4.15 -15.68
C GLY A 451 15.25 4.42 -15.01
N SER A 452 15.22 4.79 -13.72
CA SER A 452 13.99 5.13 -13.01
C SER A 452 13.41 6.48 -13.45
N ARG A 453 12.10 6.70 -13.18
CA ARG A 453 11.40 7.95 -13.53
C ARG A 453 11.48 9.00 -12.42
N VAL A 454 12.40 8.87 -11.49
CA VAL A 454 12.56 9.84 -10.39
C VAL A 454 12.88 11.23 -10.94
N GLU A 455 12.20 12.26 -10.39
CA GLU A 455 12.33 13.66 -10.81
C GLU A 455 13.21 14.47 -9.86
N GLU A 456 13.11 14.18 -8.56
CA GLU A 456 13.90 14.82 -7.51
C GLU A 456 14.38 13.79 -6.51
N VAL A 457 15.61 13.94 -6.03
CA VAL A 457 16.19 13.12 -4.97
C VAL A 457 16.80 13.98 -3.90
N VAL A 458 16.41 13.74 -2.66
CA VAL A 458 17.04 14.30 -1.45
C VAL A 458 17.80 13.16 -0.76
N MET A 459 19.14 13.26 -0.78
CA MET A 459 20.00 12.27 -0.14
C MET A 459 20.01 12.48 1.38
N PRO A 460 19.91 11.40 2.16
CA PRO A 460 20.06 11.48 3.61
C PRO A 460 21.43 12.01 4.03
N GLU A 461 21.45 12.69 5.16
CA GLU A 461 22.66 13.33 5.71
C GLU A 461 23.81 12.34 5.98
N ALA A 462 23.51 11.10 6.31
CA ALA A 462 24.50 10.07 6.64
C ALA A 462 25.11 9.35 5.42
N LEU A 463 24.59 9.61 4.21
CA LEU A 463 25.03 8.91 3.00
C LEU A 463 26.36 9.49 2.49
N ARG A 464 27.45 8.68 2.58
CA ARG A 464 28.80 9.11 2.21
C ARG A 464 29.13 8.89 0.74
N LEU A 465 28.54 7.86 0.12
CA LEU A 465 28.88 7.40 -1.22
C LEU A 465 27.65 7.38 -2.12
N VAL A 466 27.75 7.99 -3.29
CA VAL A 466 26.86 7.74 -4.42
C VAL A 466 27.56 6.74 -5.34
N PRO A 467 27.12 5.46 -5.37
CA PRO A 467 27.81 4.39 -6.09
C PRO A 467 27.75 4.54 -7.62
N THR A 468 28.53 3.69 -8.30
CA THR A 468 28.56 3.62 -9.76
C THR A 468 27.16 3.42 -10.34
N ALA A 469 26.82 4.22 -11.35
CA ALA A 469 25.59 4.15 -12.13
C ALA A 469 24.29 4.29 -11.30
N THR A 470 24.36 4.84 -10.07
CA THR A 470 23.21 4.88 -9.16
C THR A 470 21.96 5.45 -9.82
N PHE A 471 22.06 6.57 -10.54
CA PHE A 471 20.97 7.22 -11.28
C PHE A 471 21.20 7.23 -12.78
N GLN A 472 22.09 6.39 -13.30
CA GLN A 472 22.36 6.32 -14.73
C GLN A 472 21.05 6.15 -15.52
N GLN A 473 20.89 6.93 -16.61
CA GLN A 473 19.69 6.92 -17.46
C GLN A 473 18.38 7.30 -16.77
N CYS A 474 18.43 8.03 -15.64
CA CYS A 474 17.24 8.64 -15.03
C CYS A 474 16.84 9.89 -15.84
N THR A 475 16.17 9.69 -16.96
CA THR A 475 15.87 10.74 -17.96
C THR A 475 14.87 11.81 -17.49
N HIS A 476 14.37 11.72 -16.27
CA HIS A 476 13.47 12.68 -15.63
C HIS A 476 14.10 13.39 -14.43
N LEU A 477 15.30 12.96 -13.98
CA LEU A 477 15.95 13.49 -12.79
C LEU A 477 16.51 14.89 -13.05
N ALA A 478 15.80 15.90 -12.56
CA ALA A 478 16.15 17.30 -12.72
C ALA A 478 16.85 17.90 -11.50
N THR A 479 16.52 17.44 -10.30
CA THR A 479 17.03 18.04 -9.05
C THR A 479 17.62 16.97 -8.13
N VAL A 480 18.83 17.22 -7.65
CA VAL A 480 19.51 16.38 -6.66
C VAL A 480 20.02 17.23 -5.51
N ARG A 481 19.74 16.81 -4.28
CA ARG A 481 20.28 17.38 -3.05
C ARG A 481 21.16 16.37 -2.35
N LEU A 482 22.46 16.60 -2.34
CA LEU A 482 23.43 15.75 -1.64
C LEU A 482 23.46 16.12 -0.15
N GLY A 483 23.53 15.11 0.72
CA GLY A 483 23.63 15.28 2.16
C GLY A 483 25.00 15.84 2.61
N THR A 484 25.08 16.25 3.88
CA THR A 484 26.29 16.86 4.46
C THR A 484 27.48 15.92 4.56
N ALA A 485 27.25 14.60 4.65
CA ALA A 485 28.31 13.59 4.73
C ALA A 485 28.75 13.04 3.37
N THR A 486 28.21 13.50 2.24
CA THR A 486 28.58 12.97 0.92
C THR A 486 30.03 13.29 0.60
N GLU A 487 30.86 12.26 0.42
CA GLU A 487 32.31 12.35 0.19
C GLU A 487 32.70 11.97 -1.25
N LEU A 488 31.96 11.02 -1.89
CA LEU A 488 32.30 10.49 -3.20
C LEU A 488 31.08 10.28 -4.08
N VAL A 489 31.18 10.74 -5.33
CA VAL A 489 30.26 10.41 -6.45
C VAL A 489 31.04 9.60 -7.48
N SER A 490 30.62 8.35 -7.67
CA SER A 490 31.32 7.37 -8.51
C SER A 490 30.95 7.48 -9.99
N ASP A 491 31.63 6.68 -10.84
CA ASP A 491 31.45 6.66 -12.28
C ASP A 491 29.99 6.45 -12.68
N TYR A 492 29.56 7.20 -13.67
CA TYR A 492 28.22 7.11 -14.27
C TYR A 492 27.07 7.36 -13.30
N ALA A 493 27.33 7.88 -12.10
CA ALA A 493 26.30 8.05 -11.07
C ALA A 493 25.10 8.85 -11.56
N PHE A 494 25.32 9.86 -12.42
CA PHE A 494 24.31 10.71 -13.02
C PHE A 494 24.39 10.76 -14.56
N ASP A 495 25.01 9.75 -15.18
CA ASP A 495 25.10 9.68 -16.64
C ASP A 495 23.74 9.58 -17.30
N GLY A 496 23.48 10.42 -18.30
CA GLY A 496 22.18 10.49 -18.98
C GLY A 496 21.06 11.14 -18.18
N CYS A 497 21.35 11.84 -17.06
CA CYS A 497 20.36 12.62 -16.31
C CYS A 497 20.31 14.07 -16.80
N PRO A 498 19.11 14.65 -17.05
CA PRO A 498 18.95 16.06 -17.44
C PRO A 498 18.99 16.97 -16.20
N LEU A 499 20.06 16.91 -15.40
CA LEU A 499 20.17 17.68 -14.16
C LEU A 499 20.15 19.19 -14.44
N ALA A 500 19.15 19.87 -13.86
CA ALA A 500 19.05 21.32 -13.82
C ALA A 500 19.71 21.89 -12.55
N ASP A 501 19.49 21.23 -11.42
CA ASP A 501 19.94 21.67 -10.11
C ASP A 501 20.67 20.56 -9.34
N LEU A 502 21.88 20.86 -8.88
CA LEU A 502 22.63 20.02 -7.96
C LEU A 502 23.00 20.83 -6.71
N TYR A 503 22.38 20.51 -5.59
CA TYR A 503 22.66 21.13 -4.30
C TYR A 503 23.62 20.26 -3.51
N VAL A 504 24.69 20.85 -2.98
CA VAL A 504 25.68 20.17 -2.16
C VAL A 504 25.67 20.80 -0.77
N ALA A 505 25.19 20.05 0.22
CA ALA A 505 25.12 20.52 1.61
C ALA A 505 26.45 20.30 2.38
N ALA A 506 27.36 19.48 1.85
CA ALA A 506 28.65 19.22 2.46
C ALA A 506 29.54 20.48 2.51
N THR A 507 30.27 20.68 3.62
CA THR A 507 31.22 21.82 3.78
C THR A 507 32.41 21.71 2.85
N LEU A 508 32.82 20.49 2.50
CA LEU A 508 33.81 20.20 1.47
C LEU A 508 33.07 19.51 0.31
N PRO A 509 33.21 20.01 -0.93
CA PRO A 509 32.58 19.33 -2.09
C PRO A 509 33.00 17.87 -2.18
N PRO A 510 32.07 16.95 -2.52
CA PRO A 510 32.44 15.55 -2.72
C PRO A 510 33.40 15.39 -3.89
N VAL A 511 34.28 14.38 -3.80
CA VAL A 511 35.10 13.97 -4.94
C VAL A 511 34.16 13.35 -5.98
N CYS A 512 34.21 13.86 -7.21
CA CYS A 512 33.49 13.25 -8.34
C CYS A 512 34.52 12.57 -9.24
N THR A 513 34.26 11.31 -9.62
CA THR A 513 35.08 10.65 -10.65
C THR A 513 34.85 11.32 -12.00
N ALA A 514 35.79 11.16 -12.94
CA ALA A 514 35.74 11.83 -14.23
C ALA A 514 34.49 11.48 -15.07
N ALA A 515 33.91 10.30 -14.86
CA ALA A 515 32.73 9.80 -15.57
C ALA A 515 31.42 9.98 -14.78
N ALA A 516 31.43 10.61 -13.60
CA ALA A 516 30.24 10.70 -12.73
C ALA A 516 29.02 11.35 -13.41
N PHE A 517 29.26 12.33 -14.28
CA PHE A 517 28.24 13.11 -15.03
C PHE A 517 28.46 13.01 -16.55
N SER A 518 29.02 11.91 -17.05
CA SER A 518 29.26 11.79 -18.49
C SER A 518 27.93 11.88 -19.23
N THR A 519 27.78 12.89 -20.07
CA THR A 519 26.71 12.99 -21.04
C THR A 519 27.28 12.46 -22.35
N THR A 520 26.99 11.24 -22.70
CA THR A 520 27.12 10.80 -24.11
C THR A 520 26.04 11.54 -24.88
N GLY A 521 26.44 12.65 -25.51
CA GLY A 521 25.67 13.65 -26.21
C GLY A 521 24.76 13.18 -27.32
#